data_eb0b986794bc12f4c9da210ed7cb3ffa
#
_entry.id   eb0b986794bc12f4c9da210ed7cb3ffa
#
_cell.length_a   1.000
_cell.length_b   1.000
_cell.length_c   1.000
_cell.angle_alpha   90.00
_cell.angle_beta   90.00
_cell.angle_gamma   90.00
#
_symmetry.space_group_name_H-M   'P 1'
#
loop_
_entity.id
_entity.type
_entity.pdbx_description
1 polymer ?
#
loop_
_entity_poly.entity_id
_entity_poly.type
_entity_poly.pdbx_seq_one_letter_code
_entity_poly.pdbx_strand_id
1 'polypeptide(L)' 'MSELEARLFEWIRQSDFETVPWSTASAAKAFKVKKDEIYEAVAALTRKVPDRIQVFYKDGAVHIAAE' A
#
# COMPACT_ATOMS: atom_id res chain seq x y z
N MET A 1 11.57 -3.45 -8.66
CA MET A 1 10.09 -3.36 -8.48
C MET A 1 9.40 -3.24 -9.81
N SER A 2 8.20 -3.78 -9.94
CA SER A 2 7.40 -3.56 -11.13
C SER A 2 6.92 -2.12 -11.18
N GLU A 3 6.43 -1.69 -12.35
CA GLU A 3 5.90 -0.34 -12.48
C GLU A 3 4.74 -0.08 -11.51
N LEU A 4 3.85 -1.04 -11.35
CA LEU A 4 2.72 -0.92 -10.43
C LEU A 4 3.22 -0.79 -8.99
N GLU A 5 4.18 -1.61 -8.58
CA GLU A 5 4.75 -1.56 -7.24
C GLU A 5 5.39 -0.21 -6.96
N ALA A 6 6.17 0.31 -7.91
CA ALA A 6 6.85 1.59 -7.75
C ALA A 6 5.85 2.74 -7.63
N ARG A 7 4.83 2.75 -8.48
CA ARG A 7 3.78 3.77 -8.44
C ARG A 7 2.96 3.69 -7.16
N LEU A 8 2.62 2.48 -6.75
CA LEU A 8 1.84 2.26 -5.55
C LEU A 8 2.63 2.71 -4.31
N PHE A 9 3.90 2.37 -4.24
CA PHE A 9 4.77 2.78 -3.14
C PHE A 9 4.82 4.31 -3.03
N GLU A 10 5.03 5.00 -4.14
CA GLU A 10 5.09 6.46 -4.15
C GLU A 10 3.75 7.08 -3.75
N TRP A 11 2.65 6.50 -4.22
CA TRP A 11 1.31 6.96 -3.86
C TRP A 11 1.07 6.81 -2.36
N ILE A 12 1.49 5.68 -1.78
CA ILE A 12 1.36 5.44 -0.34
C ILE A 12 2.22 6.45 0.44
N ARG A 13 3.43 6.72 -0.03
CA ARG A 13 4.31 7.69 0.63
C ARG A 13 3.72 9.09 0.67
N GLN A 14 3.04 9.49 -0.39
CA GLN A 14 2.44 10.81 -0.51
C GLN A 14 1.10 10.91 0.20
N SER A 15 0.49 9.78 0.50
CA SER A 15 -0.80 9.72 1.18
C SER A 15 -0.57 9.41 2.67
N ASP A 16 -1.52 9.78 3.51
CA ASP A 16 -1.38 9.59 4.96
C ASP A 16 -2.12 8.33 5.41
N PHE A 17 -1.69 7.17 4.95
CA PHE A 17 -2.29 5.89 5.35
C PHE A 17 -1.83 5.44 6.74
N GLU A 18 -0.93 6.16 7.35
CA GLU A 18 -0.57 5.94 8.73
C GLU A 18 -1.70 6.41 9.65
N THR A 19 -2.35 7.51 9.32
CA THR A 19 -3.47 8.06 10.08
C THR A 19 -4.81 7.59 9.53
N VAL A 20 -4.96 7.56 8.20
CA VAL A 20 -6.18 7.14 7.51
C VAL A 20 -6.12 5.65 7.22
N PRO A 21 -7.19 4.89 7.50
CA PRO A 21 -7.18 3.46 7.22
C PRO A 21 -6.91 3.14 5.75
N TRP A 22 -6.14 2.10 5.52
CA TRP A 22 -5.84 1.60 4.19
C TRP A 22 -7.08 0.93 3.59
N SER A 23 -7.33 1.20 2.30
CA SER A 23 -8.39 0.54 1.56
C SER A 23 -7.85 -0.01 0.24
N THR A 24 -7.82 -1.33 0.11
CA THR A 24 -7.41 -1.99 -1.13
C THR A 24 -8.35 -1.63 -2.28
N ALA A 25 -9.65 -1.49 -1.99
CA ALA A 25 -10.63 -1.12 -3.01
C ALA A 25 -10.37 0.28 -3.55
N SER A 26 -10.04 1.24 -2.68
CA SER A 26 -9.72 2.60 -3.10
C SER A 26 -8.46 2.64 -3.96
N ALA A 27 -7.44 1.89 -3.58
CA ALA A 27 -6.21 1.80 -4.34
C ALA A 27 -6.46 1.18 -5.72
N ALA A 28 -7.27 0.12 -5.77
CA ALA A 28 -7.61 -0.53 -7.04
C ALA A 28 -8.31 0.44 -7.99
N LYS A 29 -9.22 1.26 -7.47
CA LYS A 29 -9.89 2.30 -8.26
C LYS A 29 -8.91 3.38 -8.73
N ALA A 30 -8.01 3.81 -7.84
CA ALA A 30 -7.04 4.86 -8.16
C ALA A 30 -6.11 4.43 -9.29
N PHE A 31 -5.70 3.18 -9.31
CA PHE A 31 -4.79 2.64 -10.31
C PHE A 31 -5.51 1.91 -11.45
N LYS A 32 -6.83 1.80 -11.40
CA LYS A 32 -7.64 1.12 -12.43
C LYS A 32 -7.19 -0.31 -12.66
N VAL A 33 -6.97 -1.03 -11.57
CA VAL A 33 -6.57 -2.43 -11.58
C VAL A 33 -7.48 -3.21 -10.63
N LYS A 34 -7.31 -4.53 -10.59
CA LYS A 34 -8.08 -5.39 -9.70
C LYS A 34 -7.52 -5.34 -8.28
N LYS A 35 -8.37 -5.64 -7.30
CA LYS A 35 -7.95 -5.69 -5.89
C LYS A 35 -6.81 -6.69 -5.68
N ASP A 36 -6.86 -7.83 -6.36
CA ASP A 36 -5.81 -8.85 -6.26
C ASP A 36 -4.44 -8.30 -6.66
N GLU A 37 -4.40 -7.46 -7.69
CA GLU A 37 -3.16 -6.86 -8.14
C GLU A 37 -2.60 -5.90 -7.11
N ILE A 38 -3.46 -5.13 -6.44
CA ILE A 38 -3.04 -4.24 -5.37
C ILE A 38 -2.55 -5.05 -4.17
N TYR A 39 -3.29 -6.08 -3.78
CA TYR A 39 -2.89 -6.94 -2.66
C TYR A 39 -1.52 -7.55 -2.90
N GLU A 40 -1.28 -8.10 -4.08
CA GLU A 40 0.00 -8.70 -4.42
C GLU A 40 1.12 -7.66 -4.47
N ALA A 41 0.83 -6.47 -4.97
CA ALA A 41 1.82 -5.39 -5.02
C ALA A 41 2.23 -4.96 -3.61
N VAL A 42 1.27 -4.80 -2.70
CA VAL A 42 1.58 -4.45 -1.30
C VAL A 42 2.39 -5.56 -0.64
N ALA A 43 1.99 -6.82 -0.85
CA ALA A 43 2.74 -7.95 -0.30
C ALA A 43 4.17 -7.99 -0.83
N ALA A 44 4.36 -7.70 -2.12
CA ALA A 44 5.69 -7.64 -2.72
C ALA A 44 6.52 -6.51 -2.11
N LEU A 45 5.92 -5.34 -1.90
CA LEU A 45 6.61 -4.20 -1.30
C LEU A 45 7.08 -4.52 0.12
N THR A 46 6.27 -5.22 0.92
CA THR A 46 6.66 -5.59 2.27
C THR A 46 7.83 -6.56 2.31
N ARG A 47 8.03 -7.34 1.22
CA ARG A 47 9.17 -8.24 1.10
C ARG A 47 10.41 -7.56 0.54
N LYS A 48 10.21 -6.66 -0.42
CA LYS A 48 11.32 -6.03 -1.15
C LYS A 48 11.91 -4.84 -0.43
N VAL A 49 11.08 -4.06 0.24
CA VAL A 49 11.52 -2.86 0.96
C VAL A 49 10.94 -2.82 2.38
N PRO A 50 11.22 -3.86 3.20
CA PRO A 50 10.64 -3.94 4.54
C PRO A 50 11.09 -2.81 5.46
N ASP A 51 12.23 -2.19 5.16
CA ASP A 51 12.74 -1.06 5.94
C ASP A 51 11.99 0.24 5.67
N ARG A 52 11.23 0.28 4.59
CA ARG A 52 10.61 1.51 4.10
C ARG A 52 9.10 1.48 4.14
N ILE A 53 8.50 0.30 4.31
CA ILE A 53 7.05 0.17 4.36
C ILE A 53 6.66 -0.78 5.49
N GLN A 54 5.67 -0.39 6.28
CA GLN A 54 5.15 -1.20 7.37
C GLN A 54 3.64 -1.24 7.30
N VAL A 55 3.08 -2.43 7.47
CA VAL A 55 1.64 -2.63 7.53
C VAL A 55 1.31 -3.02 8.97
N PHE A 56 0.37 -2.32 9.57
CA PHE A 56 0.02 -2.56 10.97
C PHE A 56 -1.48 -2.37 11.19
N TYR A 57 -1.96 -2.89 12.32
CA TYR A 57 -3.35 -2.71 12.74
C TYR A 57 -3.43 -1.66 13.84
N LYS A 58 -4.42 -0.79 13.73
CA LYS A 58 -4.69 0.22 14.73
C LYS A 58 -6.20 0.43 14.79
N ASP A 59 -6.77 0.30 15.97
CA ASP A 59 -8.22 0.49 16.20
C ASP A 59 -9.09 -0.38 15.30
N GLY A 60 -8.62 -1.61 15.02
CA GLY A 60 -9.36 -2.56 14.20
C GLY A 60 -9.26 -2.34 12.70
N ALA A 61 -8.41 -1.42 12.25
CA ALA A 61 -8.23 -1.12 10.84
C ALA A 61 -6.77 -1.32 10.42
N VAL A 62 -6.57 -1.62 9.14
CA VAL A 62 -5.23 -1.74 8.56
C VAL A 62 -4.70 -0.36 8.21
N HIS A 63 -3.46 -0.09 8.57
CA HIS A 63 -2.76 1.14 8.24
C HIS A 63 -1.43 0.80 7.59
N ILE A 64 -0.93 1.70 6.76
CA ILE A 64 0.36 1.51 6.10
C ILE A 64 1.21 2.77 6.28
N ALA A 65 2.43 2.57 6.79
CA ALA A 65 3.42 3.63 6.89
C ALA A 65 4.51 3.37 5.86
N ALA A 66 4.86 4.38 5.07
CA ALA A 66 5.91 4.29 4.06
C ALA A 66 6.82 5.52 4.12
N GLU A 67 8.11 5.29 3.96
CA GLU A 67 9.11 6.36 3.98
C GLU A 67 9.78 6.55 2.63
#